data_997a53a03b078a03f5f04c74dc67effa
#
_entry.id   997a53a03b078a03f5f04c74dc67effa
#
_cell.length_a   1.000
_cell.length_b   1.000
_cell.length_c   1.000
_cell.angle_alpha   90.00
_cell.angle_beta   90.00
_cell.angle_gamma   90.00
#
_symmetry.space_group_name_H-M   'P 1'
#
loop_
_entity.id
_entity.type
_entity.pdbx_description
1 polymer ?
#
loop_
_entity_poly.entity_id
_entity_poly.type
_entity_poly.pdbx_seq_one_letter_code
_entity_poly.pdbx_strand_id
1 'polypeptide(L)'
;MVLLLFLLIYSLIFMAVMSLEGQSRNVDIGTAIYWVVVTMTTLGYGDIVFKTPIGYLFTIIVSLSGIAILWAVVVPLGITPNLELIIRAVPSSAPLKMRGHIIISGYNPIVDTLAERFALLNMPFLIIERSESVARSIYKDYPVVWGDPSRIEVQKRASISSARLFIANESDELNAEVILTLREISDIEIIALVDDLARSRFLRYAGASRIISPKNLLGTFIAQITSLPMRNVFPGSIRLFGDLLLVELPIYPGAELIGEKLEEIGINGSGAGIVGIWQRGVFHPTPGPDETVQSNSVLMAVGNVEQLSAIRDLTLGTRREGAQLILGYGDVGRQVATVLSDCGTTPTILDTRDLSEIGFPHIIGNATAEADLLQAGIKEAVGVLIMLNQDSDAIYATLLAKNLNSQAFVVVRANSLRSAENIYRAGADYVASLPIAASHMLARIVQGDEGELDLLYEDLELKIFHVRKRSKMTGKTLAELDLPERFGCRVVALERMGRATALPDRETVIESGDTLALIGSPKDIEAFSRKYDKMNSLETLVKNLTRKGKTMT
;
A
#
# COMPACT_ATOMS: atom_id res chain seq x y z
N MET A 1 14.80 34.92 30.70
CA MET A 1 14.99 36.38 30.49
C MET A 1 13.73 37.16 30.88
N VAL A 2 12.55 36.89 30.38
CA VAL A 2 11.29 37.62 30.70
C VAL A 2 10.98 37.56 32.21
N LEU A 3 11.01 36.39 32.84
CA LEU A 3 10.73 36.22 34.28
C LEU A 3 11.68 37.05 35.16
N LEU A 4 12.98 37.06 34.86
CA LEU A 4 13.96 37.86 35.58
C LEU A 4 13.73 39.37 35.45
N LEU A 5 13.27 39.83 34.30
CA LEU A 5 12.89 41.22 34.06
C LEU A 5 11.68 41.62 34.91
N PHE A 6 10.63 40.79 34.97
CA PHE A 6 9.45 41.02 35.82
C PHE A 6 9.84 41.03 37.31
N LEU A 7 10.66 40.07 37.76
CA LEU A 7 11.18 40.03 39.14
C LEU A 7 11.88 41.33 39.49
N LEU A 8 12.77 41.83 38.63
CA LEU A 8 13.48 43.07 38.87
C LEU A 8 12.56 44.30 38.95
N ILE A 9 11.66 44.42 37.94
CA ILE A 9 10.73 45.56 37.89
C ILE A 9 9.79 45.55 39.10
N TYR A 10 9.20 44.43 39.43
CA TYR A 10 8.27 44.33 40.57
C TYR A 10 8.99 44.53 41.91
N SER A 11 10.23 44.09 42.05
CA SER A 11 11.04 44.36 43.26
C SER A 11 11.32 45.84 43.44
N LEU A 12 11.62 46.55 42.39
CA LEU A 12 11.83 48.01 42.45
C LEU A 12 10.50 48.75 42.79
N ILE A 13 9.37 48.35 42.20
CA ILE A 13 8.07 48.93 42.51
C ILE A 13 7.68 48.62 43.96
N PHE A 14 7.90 47.38 44.44
CA PHE A 14 7.67 46.97 45.81
C PHE A 14 8.40 47.90 46.80
N MET A 15 9.70 48.11 46.59
CA MET A 15 10.51 48.98 47.44
C MET A 15 9.97 50.44 47.49
N ALA A 16 9.57 50.95 46.29
CA ALA A 16 8.98 52.30 46.21
C ALA A 16 7.66 52.42 46.99
N VAL A 17 6.74 51.45 46.81
CA VAL A 17 5.43 51.45 47.48
C VAL A 17 5.59 51.25 48.97
N MET A 18 6.44 50.33 49.46
CA MET A 18 6.76 50.13 50.89
C MET A 18 7.36 51.38 51.56
N SER A 19 8.23 52.12 50.83
CA SER A 19 8.77 53.39 51.28
C SER A 19 7.70 54.46 51.44
N LEU A 20 6.75 54.53 50.51
CA LEU A 20 5.59 55.45 50.55
C LEU A 20 4.66 55.12 51.73
N GLU A 21 4.54 53.87 52.13
CA GLU A 21 3.76 53.42 53.28
C GLU A 21 4.47 53.61 54.64
N GLY A 22 5.74 54.10 54.62
CA GLY A 22 6.52 54.29 55.86
C GLY A 22 7.02 52.99 56.47
N GLN A 23 6.98 51.87 55.79
CA GLN A 23 7.42 50.56 56.23
C GLN A 23 8.91 50.33 55.97
N SER A 24 9.78 51.22 56.47
CA SER A 24 11.23 51.28 56.14
C SER A 24 12.01 50.01 56.46
N ARG A 25 11.53 49.13 57.35
CA ARG A 25 12.18 47.85 57.67
C ARG A 25 12.12 46.83 56.52
N ASN A 26 11.22 47.01 55.59
CA ASN A 26 10.98 46.08 54.49
C ASN A 26 11.50 46.64 53.12
N VAL A 27 12.25 47.74 53.17
CA VAL A 27 12.76 48.41 51.94
C VAL A 27 14.19 47.95 51.66
N ASP A 28 14.34 46.68 51.38
CA ASP A 28 15.60 46.09 50.88
C ASP A 28 15.30 45.14 49.72
N ILE A 29 16.31 44.91 48.88
CA ILE A 29 16.17 44.14 47.65
C ILE A 29 15.87 42.66 47.92
N GLY A 30 16.43 42.09 48.99
CA GLY A 30 16.18 40.69 49.36
C GLY A 30 14.74 40.45 49.78
N THR A 31 14.19 41.33 50.65
CA THR A 31 12.78 41.32 51.06
C THR A 31 11.85 41.56 49.88
N ALA A 32 12.24 42.45 48.94
CA ALA A 32 11.47 42.71 47.74
C ALA A 32 11.38 41.50 46.83
N ILE A 33 12.51 40.85 46.52
CA ILE A 33 12.53 39.62 45.69
C ILE A 33 11.73 38.49 46.37
N TYR A 34 11.94 38.29 47.67
CA TYR A 34 11.21 37.30 48.46
C TYR A 34 9.70 37.51 48.33
N TRP A 35 9.20 38.73 48.60
CA TRP A 35 7.78 39.03 48.52
C TRP A 35 7.21 38.86 47.12
N VAL A 36 7.93 39.31 46.08
CA VAL A 36 7.49 39.15 44.68
C VAL A 36 7.39 37.66 44.29
N VAL A 37 8.42 36.86 44.64
CA VAL A 37 8.39 35.42 44.35
C VAL A 37 7.23 34.72 45.06
N VAL A 38 7.06 34.97 46.36
CA VAL A 38 5.99 34.37 47.17
C VAL A 38 4.60 34.77 46.68
N THR A 39 4.45 36.01 46.22
CA THR A 39 3.19 36.51 45.65
C THR A 39 2.91 35.97 44.25
N MET A 40 3.92 35.96 43.35
CA MET A 40 3.81 35.42 42.02
C MET A 40 3.56 33.90 41.99
N THR A 41 4.14 33.17 42.97
CA THR A 41 3.91 31.71 43.13
C THR A 41 2.61 31.37 43.88
N THR A 42 1.84 32.40 44.27
CA THR A 42 0.59 32.27 45.01
C THR A 42 0.69 31.64 46.41
N LEU A 43 1.89 31.59 46.99
CA LEU A 43 2.13 31.08 48.34
C LEU A 43 1.55 32.01 49.40
N GLY A 44 1.84 33.33 49.30
CA GLY A 44 1.22 34.38 50.11
C GLY A 44 1.29 34.17 51.61
N TYR A 45 2.45 34.02 52.22
CA TYR A 45 2.61 33.78 53.69
C TYR A 45 1.97 34.85 54.56
N GLY A 46 1.75 36.08 54.03
CA GLY A 46 1.08 37.17 54.77
C GLY A 46 1.96 37.83 55.85
N ASP A 47 3.25 37.57 55.84
CA ASP A 47 4.25 38.15 56.76
C ASP A 47 4.60 39.59 56.36
N ILE A 48 4.48 39.93 55.08
CA ILE A 48 4.69 41.28 54.55
C ILE A 48 3.45 41.65 53.74
N VAL A 49 2.73 42.69 54.19
CA VAL A 49 1.49 43.14 53.56
C VAL A 49 1.47 44.64 53.37
N PHE A 50 0.87 45.09 52.26
CA PHE A 50 0.57 46.47 52.01
C PHE A 50 -0.67 46.91 52.82
N LYS A 51 -0.75 48.19 53.15
CA LYS A 51 -1.81 48.79 53.94
C LYS A 51 -2.63 49.85 53.20
N THR A 52 -2.15 50.25 52.00
CA THR A 52 -2.78 51.28 51.19
C THR A 52 -3.53 50.69 49.98
N PRO A 53 -4.52 51.39 49.42
CA PRO A 53 -5.19 50.95 48.20
C PRO A 53 -4.24 50.74 47.01
N ILE A 54 -3.17 51.57 46.93
CA ILE A 54 -2.14 51.45 45.89
C ILE A 54 -1.35 50.14 46.04
N GLY A 55 -1.00 49.78 47.28
CA GLY A 55 -0.31 48.52 47.59
C GLY A 55 -1.20 47.31 47.28
N TYR A 56 -2.50 47.40 47.58
CA TYR A 56 -3.44 46.30 47.20
C TYR A 56 -3.57 46.12 45.69
N LEU A 57 -3.71 47.24 44.95
CA LEU A 57 -3.75 47.17 43.49
C LEU A 57 -2.46 46.55 42.92
N PHE A 58 -1.29 46.96 43.43
CA PHE A 58 -0.01 46.39 43.04
C PHE A 58 0.06 44.88 43.35
N THR A 59 -0.40 44.44 44.54
CA THR A 59 -0.45 43.01 44.88
C THR A 59 -1.30 42.22 43.88
N ILE A 60 -2.49 42.75 43.50
CA ILE A 60 -3.35 42.10 42.50
C ILE A 60 -2.64 41.98 41.16
N ILE A 61 -1.95 43.02 40.69
CA ILE A 61 -1.21 42.99 39.41
C ILE A 61 -0.11 41.94 39.45
N VAL A 62 0.67 41.89 40.52
CA VAL A 62 1.79 40.91 40.69
C VAL A 62 1.21 39.49 40.74
N SER A 63 0.14 39.23 41.47
CA SER A 63 -0.47 37.93 41.59
C SER A 63 -1.05 37.45 40.25
N LEU A 64 -1.82 38.28 39.53
CA LEU A 64 -2.36 37.95 38.23
C LEU A 64 -1.31 37.72 37.17
N SER A 65 -0.23 38.56 37.17
CA SER A 65 0.90 38.39 36.25
C SER A 65 1.70 37.12 36.56
N GLY A 66 1.87 36.77 37.83
CA GLY A 66 2.50 35.52 38.24
C GLY A 66 1.78 34.29 37.72
N ILE A 67 0.46 34.25 37.88
CA ILE A 67 -0.40 33.19 37.36
C ILE A 67 -0.28 33.14 35.82
N ALA A 68 -0.37 34.29 35.16
CA ALA A 68 -0.28 34.34 33.68
C ALA A 68 1.08 33.84 33.18
N ILE A 69 2.19 34.21 33.81
CA ILE A 69 3.53 33.73 33.45
C ILE A 69 3.69 32.24 33.71
N LEU A 70 3.16 31.73 34.82
CA LEU A 70 3.17 30.30 35.13
C LEU A 70 2.47 29.48 34.00
N TRP A 71 1.27 29.87 33.64
CA TRP A 71 0.51 29.18 32.61
C TRP A 71 1.02 29.41 31.18
N ALA A 72 1.46 30.62 30.85
CA ALA A 72 1.89 30.96 29.50
C ALA A 72 3.34 30.56 29.17
N VAL A 73 4.22 30.45 30.19
CA VAL A 73 5.65 30.23 29.98
C VAL A 73 6.12 28.93 30.63
N VAL A 74 5.86 28.72 31.93
CA VAL A 74 6.40 27.56 32.65
C VAL A 74 5.77 26.26 32.24
N VAL A 75 4.43 26.23 32.07
CA VAL A 75 3.70 25.02 31.67
C VAL A 75 4.05 24.59 30.23
N PRO A 76 4.04 25.47 29.20
CA PRO A 76 4.40 25.07 27.86
C PRO A 76 5.88 24.66 27.70
N LEU A 77 6.79 25.34 28.41
CA LEU A 77 8.22 25.03 28.29
C LEU A 77 8.67 23.84 29.12
N GLY A 78 8.06 23.59 30.27
CA GLY A 78 8.48 22.55 31.20
C GLY A 78 7.69 21.25 31.11
N ILE A 79 6.38 21.34 30.86
CA ILE A 79 5.48 20.19 30.94
C ILE A 79 5.11 19.67 29.54
N THR A 80 4.81 20.57 28.60
CA THR A 80 4.29 20.17 27.28
C THR A 80 5.25 19.30 26.48
N PRO A 81 6.57 19.57 26.38
CA PRO A 81 7.49 18.71 25.62
C PRO A 81 7.59 17.30 26.19
N ASN A 82 7.58 17.18 27.54
CA ASN A 82 7.64 15.87 28.19
C ASN A 82 6.32 15.09 28.06
N LEU A 83 5.20 15.77 28.11
CA LEU A 83 3.88 15.17 27.87
C LEU A 83 3.72 14.71 26.43
N GLU A 84 4.18 15.48 25.45
CA GLU A 84 4.16 15.06 24.05
C GLU A 84 5.01 13.81 23.81
N LEU A 85 6.17 13.69 24.45
CA LEU A 85 7.03 12.50 24.39
C LEU A 85 6.34 11.26 24.98
N ILE A 86 5.60 11.42 26.07
CA ILE A 86 4.87 10.33 26.74
C ILE A 86 3.62 9.93 25.93
N ILE A 87 2.86 10.90 25.42
CA ILE A 87 1.63 10.66 24.64
C ILE A 87 1.95 10.06 23.27
N ARG A 88 3.11 10.37 22.68
CA ARG A 88 3.58 9.87 21.39
C ARG A 88 4.48 8.63 21.50
N ALA A 89 4.61 8.03 22.68
CA ALA A 89 5.38 6.80 22.82
C ALA A 89 4.75 5.67 22.00
N VAL A 90 5.51 5.12 21.07
CA VAL A 90 5.09 3.93 20.32
C VAL A 90 4.90 2.78 21.29
N PRO A 91 3.80 2.01 21.24
CA PRO A 91 3.62 0.85 22.10
C PRO A 91 4.79 -0.10 22.00
N SER A 92 5.26 -0.53 23.15
CA SER A 92 6.33 -1.53 23.24
C SER A 92 5.80 -2.97 23.21
N SER A 93 4.47 -3.17 23.18
CA SER A 93 3.82 -4.49 23.18
C SER A 93 2.51 -4.49 22.40
N ALA A 94 2.13 -5.65 21.89
CA ALA A 94 0.87 -5.87 21.19
C ALA A 94 -0.35 -5.56 22.09
N PRO A 95 -1.50 -5.20 21.51
CA PRO A 95 -2.76 -5.08 22.25
C PRO A 95 -3.12 -6.36 23.00
N LEU A 96 -3.54 -6.23 24.26
CA LEU A 96 -3.76 -7.34 25.21
C LEU A 96 -4.74 -8.45 24.73
N LYS A 97 -5.53 -8.21 23.70
CA LYS A 97 -6.53 -9.17 23.17
C LYS A 97 -6.23 -9.68 21.77
N MET A 98 -5.06 -9.38 21.21
CA MET A 98 -4.73 -9.79 19.85
C MET A 98 -4.43 -11.28 19.79
N ARG A 99 -5.17 -12.02 18.96
CA ARG A 99 -5.01 -13.47 18.73
C ARG A 99 -5.26 -13.82 17.28
N GLY A 100 -4.58 -14.85 16.77
CA GLY A 100 -4.68 -15.30 15.39
C GLY A 100 -4.23 -14.23 14.39
N HIS A 101 -3.45 -13.25 14.83
CA HIS A 101 -2.94 -12.16 14.02
C HIS A 101 -1.70 -12.60 13.20
N ILE A 102 -1.41 -11.79 12.21
CA ILE A 102 -0.21 -11.91 11.38
C ILE A 102 0.82 -10.93 11.92
N ILE A 103 2.04 -11.38 12.14
CA ILE A 103 3.15 -10.51 12.50
C ILE A 103 3.99 -10.25 11.26
N ILE A 104 4.34 -8.99 11.02
CA ILE A 104 5.18 -8.57 9.89
C ILE A 104 6.40 -7.86 10.47
N SER A 105 7.61 -8.30 10.13
CA SER A 105 8.84 -7.58 10.49
C SER A 105 9.27 -6.64 9.38
N GLY A 106 9.65 -5.42 9.77
CA GLY A 106 10.07 -4.35 8.86
C GLY A 106 8.90 -3.66 8.14
N TYR A 107 9.03 -2.35 7.94
CA TYR A 107 8.06 -1.55 7.20
C TYR A 107 8.69 -0.97 5.94
N ASN A 108 8.01 -1.17 4.82
CA ASN A 108 8.39 -0.65 3.51
C ASN A 108 7.11 -0.48 2.65
N PRO A 109 7.17 0.06 1.42
CA PRO A 109 5.99 0.23 0.57
C PRO A 109 5.17 -1.04 0.32
N ILE A 110 5.79 -2.23 0.32
CA ILE A 110 5.07 -3.51 0.20
C ILE A 110 4.20 -3.74 1.43
N VAL A 111 4.76 -3.52 2.63
CA VAL A 111 4.04 -3.70 3.90
C VAL A 111 2.96 -2.66 4.08
N ASP A 112 3.18 -1.43 3.60
CA ASP A 112 2.16 -0.37 3.62
C ASP A 112 0.91 -0.82 2.87
N THR A 113 1.05 -1.18 1.60
CA THR A 113 -0.05 -1.69 0.77
C THR A 113 -0.67 -2.97 1.34
N LEU A 114 0.16 -3.87 1.90
CA LEU A 114 -0.31 -5.11 2.52
C LEU A 114 -1.13 -4.84 3.79
N ALA A 115 -0.71 -3.88 4.62
CA ALA A 115 -1.39 -3.49 5.85
C ALA A 115 -2.76 -2.86 5.55
N GLU A 116 -2.85 -1.98 4.55
CA GLU A 116 -4.12 -1.44 4.06
C GLU A 116 -5.06 -2.57 3.62
N ARG A 117 -4.53 -3.52 2.85
CA ARG A 117 -5.32 -4.67 2.39
C ARG A 117 -5.77 -5.58 3.53
N PHE A 118 -4.92 -5.85 4.52
CA PHE A 118 -5.33 -6.62 5.71
C PHE A 118 -6.40 -5.90 6.52
N ALA A 119 -6.32 -4.57 6.63
CA ALA A 119 -7.34 -3.76 7.28
C ALA A 119 -8.69 -3.85 6.54
N LEU A 120 -8.70 -3.77 5.20
CA LEU A 120 -9.91 -3.93 4.38
C LEU A 120 -10.52 -5.33 4.51
N LEU A 121 -9.68 -6.38 4.57
CA LEU A 121 -10.12 -7.77 4.73
C LEU A 121 -10.47 -8.14 6.18
N ASN A 122 -10.41 -7.18 7.13
CA ASN A 122 -10.59 -7.40 8.56
C ASN A 122 -9.67 -8.50 9.13
N MET A 123 -8.46 -8.64 8.58
CA MET A 123 -7.46 -9.59 9.04
C MET A 123 -6.60 -8.93 10.12
N PRO A 124 -6.54 -9.48 11.34
CA PRO A 124 -5.73 -8.89 12.39
C PRO A 124 -4.25 -9.04 12.08
N PHE A 125 -3.49 -7.95 12.14
CA PHE A 125 -2.04 -7.93 11.92
C PHE A 125 -1.33 -7.01 12.91
N LEU A 126 -0.02 -7.15 12.99
CA LEU A 126 0.88 -6.35 13.83
C LEU A 126 2.21 -6.18 13.12
N ILE A 127 2.73 -4.96 13.08
CA ILE A 127 4.05 -4.68 12.49
C ILE A 127 5.08 -4.59 13.62
N ILE A 128 6.22 -5.25 13.47
CA ILE A 128 7.41 -5.02 14.31
C ILE A 128 8.37 -4.16 13.51
N GLU A 129 8.67 -2.97 14.00
CA GLU A 129 9.53 -2.02 13.31
C GLU A 129 10.75 -1.67 14.17
N ARG A 130 11.94 -1.85 13.59
CA ARG A 130 13.24 -1.62 14.25
C ARG A 130 13.53 -0.14 14.46
N SER A 131 13.20 0.69 13.47
CA SER A 131 13.41 2.13 13.51
C SER A 131 12.33 2.83 14.33
N GLU A 132 12.72 3.50 15.42
CA GLU A 132 11.77 4.26 16.25
C GLU A 132 11.07 5.37 15.44
N SER A 133 11.80 6.05 14.55
CA SER A 133 11.24 7.14 13.73
C SER A 133 10.17 6.63 12.76
N VAL A 134 10.40 5.48 12.12
CA VAL A 134 9.44 4.83 11.23
C VAL A 134 8.25 4.33 12.03
N ALA A 135 8.48 3.58 13.12
CA ALA A 135 7.42 3.08 13.99
C ALA A 135 6.50 4.20 14.47
N ARG A 136 7.08 5.35 14.85
CA ARG A 136 6.35 6.55 15.29
C ARG A 136 5.54 7.19 14.17
N SER A 137 6.01 7.16 12.92
CA SER A 137 5.30 7.74 11.78
C SER A 137 4.05 6.94 11.40
N ILE A 138 4.10 5.61 11.52
CA ILE A 138 3.03 4.69 11.09
C ILE A 138 2.08 4.25 12.22
N TYR A 139 2.44 4.50 13.47
CA TYR A 139 1.67 4.06 14.65
C TYR A 139 0.22 4.59 14.70
N LYS A 140 -0.05 5.72 14.05
CA LYS A 140 -1.41 6.28 14.00
C LYS A 140 -2.34 5.48 13.09
N ASP A 141 -1.78 4.86 12.07
CA ASP A 141 -2.51 4.21 10.99
C ASP A 141 -2.54 2.69 11.19
N TYR A 142 -1.48 2.12 11.79
CA TYR A 142 -1.32 0.68 11.95
C TYR A 142 -0.94 0.26 13.38
N PRO A 143 -1.31 -0.97 13.80
CA PRO A 143 -0.80 -1.54 15.05
C PRO A 143 0.70 -1.88 14.92
N VAL A 144 1.54 -1.22 15.73
CA VAL A 144 3.00 -1.35 15.66
C VAL A 144 3.58 -1.66 17.03
N VAL A 145 4.58 -2.51 17.06
CA VAL A 145 5.50 -2.71 18.18
C VAL A 145 6.89 -2.23 17.76
N TRP A 146 7.43 -1.26 18.48
CA TRP A 146 8.80 -0.83 18.27
C TRP A 146 9.79 -1.79 18.92
N GLY A 147 10.77 -2.21 18.15
CA GLY A 147 11.88 -3.04 18.62
C GLY A 147 12.53 -3.84 17.52
N ASP A 148 13.64 -4.48 17.86
CA ASP A 148 14.39 -5.35 16.98
C ASP A 148 13.72 -6.73 16.88
N PRO A 149 13.19 -7.14 15.70
CA PRO A 149 12.50 -8.41 15.54
C PRO A 149 13.41 -9.64 15.73
N SER A 150 14.73 -9.49 15.71
CA SER A 150 15.67 -10.58 16.03
C SER A 150 15.78 -10.88 17.54
N ARG A 151 15.11 -10.10 18.40
CA ARG A 151 15.15 -10.29 19.85
C ARG A 151 13.92 -11.03 20.36
N ILE A 152 14.13 -12.08 21.15
CA ILE A 152 13.06 -12.91 21.74
C ILE A 152 12.06 -12.08 22.54
N GLU A 153 12.55 -11.06 23.29
CA GLU A 153 11.70 -10.20 24.10
C GLU A 153 10.72 -9.40 23.25
N VAL A 154 11.15 -8.93 22.09
CA VAL A 154 10.31 -8.17 21.15
C VAL A 154 9.24 -9.10 20.54
N GLN A 155 9.61 -10.30 20.14
CA GLN A 155 8.68 -11.28 19.60
C GLN A 155 7.64 -11.72 20.65
N LYS A 156 8.04 -11.92 21.91
CA LYS A 156 7.12 -12.16 23.02
C LYS A 156 6.17 -10.99 23.26
N ARG A 157 6.67 -9.74 23.21
CA ARG A 157 5.84 -8.53 23.30
C ARG A 157 4.86 -8.39 22.12
N ALA A 158 5.24 -8.88 20.94
CA ALA A 158 4.36 -9.00 19.77
C ALA A 158 3.34 -10.15 19.88
N SER A 159 3.31 -10.88 21.00
CA SER A 159 2.40 -12.01 21.25
C SER A 159 2.53 -13.15 20.23
N ILE A 160 3.78 -13.52 19.88
CA ILE A 160 4.10 -14.55 18.88
C ILE A 160 3.38 -15.89 19.17
N SER A 161 3.23 -16.28 20.44
CA SER A 161 2.56 -17.52 20.83
C SER A 161 1.07 -17.59 20.48
N SER A 162 0.45 -16.44 20.20
CA SER A 162 -0.96 -16.34 19.80
C SER A 162 -1.13 -15.89 18.34
N ALA A 163 -0.05 -15.63 17.63
CA ALA A 163 -0.05 -15.31 16.21
C ALA A 163 -0.27 -16.60 15.38
N ARG A 164 -0.79 -16.43 14.15
CA ARG A 164 -1.00 -17.55 13.23
C ARG A 164 0.10 -17.65 12.16
N LEU A 165 0.74 -16.53 11.83
CA LEU A 165 1.69 -16.42 10.76
C LEU A 165 2.69 -15.30 11.04
N PHE A 166 3.94 -15.49 10.61
CA PHE A 166 4.97 -14.46 10.61
C PHE A 166 5.46 -14.19 9.18
N ILE A 167 5.55 -12.92 8.79
CA ILE A 167 6.10 -12.46 7.52
C ILE A 167 7.43 -11.75 7.82
N ALA A 168 8.54 -12.36 7.41
CA ALA A 168 9.86 -11.77 7.52
C ALA A 168 10.14 -10.91 6.28
N ASN A 169 10.20 -9.58 6.46
CA ASN A 169 10.35 -8.59 5.39
C ASN A 169 11.45 -7.56 5.74
N GLU A 170 12.61 -8.05 6.08
CA GLU A 170 13.85 -7.30 6.27
C GLU A 170 14.82 -7.60 5.11
N SER A 171 16.11 -7.22 5.23
CA SER A 171 17.13 -7.74 4.31
C SER A 171 17.28 -9.26 4.43
N ASP A 172 17.84 -9.92 3.41
CA ASP A 172 18.00 -11.39 3.40
C ASP A 172 18.76 -11.88 4.64
N GLU A 173 19.82 -11.14 5.06
CA GLU A 173 20.64 -11.47 6.22
C GLU A 173 19.85 -11.31 7.54
N LEU A 174 19.12 -10.21 7.68
CA LEU A 174 18.29 -9.95 8.86
C LEU A 174 17.10 -10.89 8.94
N ASN A 175 16.50 -11.26 7.80
CA ASN A 175 15.45 -12.27 7.76
C ASN A 175 15.95 -13.62 8.30
N ALA A 176 17.18 -14.04 7.93
CA ALA A 176 17.75 -15.28 8.46
C ALA A 176 17.92 -15.22 9.98
N GLU A 177 18.42 -14.11 10.52
CA GLU A 177 18.58 -13.89 11.97
C GLU A 177 17.22 -13.95 12.71
N VAL A 178 16.22 -13.22 12.19
CA VAL A 178 14.86 -13.20 12.74
C VAL A 178 14.23 -14.58 12.74
N ILE A 179 14.38 -15.34 11.65
CA ILE A 179 13.80 -16.69 11.51
C ILE A 179 14.47 -17.66 12.48
N LEU A 180 15.79 -17.63 12.61
CA LEU A 180 16.51 -18.49 13.56
C LEU A 180 16.03 -18.24 15.00
N THR A 181 15.94 -16.97 15.39
CA THR A 181 15.43 -16.59 16.72
C THR A 181 13.98 -17.02 16.93
N LEU A 182 13.13 -16.90 15.91
CA LEU A 182 11.74 -17.37 15.98
C LEU A 182 11.65 -18.87 16.21
N ARG A 183 12.49 -19.67 15.56
CA ARG A 183 12.50 -21.12 15.68
C ARG A 183 12.93 -21.62 17.07
N GLU A 184 13.62 -20.79 17.85
CA GLU A 184 13.92 -21.12 19.25
C GLU A 184 12.67 -21.12 20.16
N ILE A 185 11.63 -20.35 19.79
CA ILE A 185 10.47 -20.11 20.66
C ILE A 185 9.12 -20.47 20.05
N SER A 186 9.05 -20.78 18.74
CA SER A 186 7.77 -21.03 18.04
C SER A 186 7.94 -21.84 16.76
N ASP A 187 7.00 -22.74 16.50
CA ASP A 187 6.85 -23.48 15.24
C ASP A 187 5.87 -22.80 14.27
N ILE A 188 5.61 -21.51 14.45
CA ILE A 188 4.68 -20.74 13.61
C ILE A 188 5.06 -20.85 12.12
N GLU A 189 4.08 -20.78 11.23
CA GLU A 189 4.35 -20.65 9.80
C GLU A 189 5.08 -19.33 9.51
N ILE A 190 6.20 -19.40 8.76
CA ILE A 190 7.02 -18.24 8.41
C ILE A 190 7.08 -18.09 6.90
N ILE A 191 6.60 -16.95 6.39
CA ILE A 191 6.82 -16.51 5.02
C ILE A 191 8.00 -15.53 5.02
N ALA A 192 9.07 -15.86 4.30
CA ALA A 192 10.21 -14.97 4.16
C ALA A 192 10.21 -14.30 2.79
N LEU A 193 10.30 -13.00 2.76
CA LEU A 193 10.56 -12.26 1.53
C LEU A 193 12.06 -12.24 1.27
N VAL A 194 12.46 -12.51 0.04
CA VAL A 194 13.86 -12.54 -0.39
C VAL A 194 14.06 -11.58 -1.55
N ASP A 195 15.15 -10.83 -1.50
CA ASP A 195 15.54 -9.96 -2.60
C ASP A 195 16.20 -10.75 -3.73
N ASP A 196 17.12 -11.65 -3.40
CA ASP A 196 17.82 -12.52 -4.36
C ASP A 196 17.43 -13.99 -4.15
N LEU A 197 16.77 -14.60 -5.15
CA LEU A 197 16.39 -16.01 -5.09
C LEU A 197 17.57 -16.98 -4.90
N ALA A 198 18.77 -16.62 -5.32
CA ALA A 198 19.97 -17.43 -5.09
C ALA A 198 20.24 -17.63 -3.58
N ARG A 199 19.81 -16.68 -2.76
CA ARG A 199 19.92 -16.73 -1.28
C ARG A 199 18.78 -17.47 -0.60
N SER A 200 17.73 -17.84 -1.32
CA SER A 200 16.54 -18.52 -0.76
C SER A 200 16.87 -19.77 0.07
N ARG A 201 17.90 -20.51 -0.37
CA ARG A 201 18.36 -21.72 0.36
C ARG A 201 18.75 -21.43 1.82
N PHE A 202 19.35 -20.26 2.10
CA PHE A 202 19.78 -19.90 3.45
C PHE A 202 18.58 -19.60 4.36
N LEU A 203 17.55 -18.92 3.83
CA LEU A 203 16.31 -18.69 4.58
C LEU A 203 15.54 -19.98 4.86
N ARG A 204 15.62 -20.96 3.95
CA ARG A 204 15.05 -22.30 4.17
C ARG A 204 15.82 -23.05 5.26
N TYR A 205 17.15 -22.98 5.27
CA TYR A 205 17.97 -23.56 6.34
C TYR A 205 17.71 -22.88 7.69
N ALA A 206 17.45 -21.57 7.70
CA ALA A 206 17.05 -20.86 8.91
C ALA A 206 15.68 -21.31 9.44
N GLY A 207 14.84 -21.94 8.60
CA GLY A 207 13.54 -22.48 9.00
C GLY A 207 12.33 -21.77 8.43
N ALA A 208 12.48 -20.95 7.35
CA ALA A 208 11.34 -20.39 6.65
C ALA A 208 10.44 -21.51 6.08
N SER A 209 9.13 -21.38 6.26
CA SER A 209 8.14 -22.31 5.73
C SER A 209 7.91 -22.09 4.24
N ARG A 210 7.84 -20.83 3.83
CA ARG A 210 7.71 -20.38 2.43
C ARG A 210 8.68 -19.24 2.17
N ILE A 211 9.18 -19.16 0.93
CA ILE A 211 10.09 -18.09 0.50
C ILE A 211 9.55 -17.50 -0.78
N ILE A 212 9.45 -16.18 -0.82
CA ILE A 212 8.85 -15.43 -1.92
C ILE A 212 9.81 -14.33 -2.32
N SER A 213 10.04 -14.18 -3.63
CA SER A 213 10.76 -13.02 -4.18
C SER A 213 9.80 -12.12 -4.97
N PRO A 214 9.33 -11.02 -4.38
CA PRO A 214 8.45 -10.07 -5.06
C PRO A 214 9.06 -9.51 -6.34
N LYS A 215 10.37 -9.24 -6.33
CA LYS A 215 11.09 -8.71 -7.49
C LYS A 215 11.14 -9.69 -8.67
N ASN A 216 11.35 -10.97 -8.38
CA ASN A 216 11.36 -12.00 -9.41
C ASN A 216 9.98 -12.21 -10.04
N LEU A 217 8.94 -12.20 -9.22
CA LEU A 217 7.57 -12.32 -9.70
C LEU A 217 7.19 -11.15 -10.60
N LEU A 218 7.50 -9.91 -10.15
CA LEU A 218 7.27 -8.72 -10.96
C LEU A 218 8.05 -8.78 -12.28
N GLY A 219 9.32 -9.19 -12.23
CA GLY A 219 10.16 -9.33 -13.45
C GLY A 219 9.60 -10.36 -14.42
N THR A 220 9.15 -11.50 -13.91
CA THR A 220 8.47 -12.53 -14.73
C THR A 220 7.20 -11.98 -15.37
N PHE A 221 6.36 -11.30 -14.60
CA PHE A 221 5.14 -10.70 -15.10
C PHE A 221 5.39 -9.65 -16.19
N ILE A 222 6.35 -8.73 -15.97
CA ILE A 222 6.75 -7.73 -16.97
C ILE A 222 7.24 -8.39 -18.26
N ALA A 223 8.11 -9.39 -18.14
CA ALA A 223 8.61 -10.11 -19.31
C ALA A 223 7.49 -10.81 -20.09
N GLN A 224 6.52 -11.39 -19.40
CA GLN A 224 5.35 -12.04 -20.02
C GLN A 224 4.44 -11.05 -20.76
N ILE A 225 4.24 -9.83 -20.21
CA ILE A 225 3.47 -8.78 -20.89
C ILE A 225 4.19 -8.30 -22.14
N THR A 226 5.53 -8.20 -22.11
CA THR A 226 6.33 -7.64 -23.19
C THR A 226 6.81 -8.67 -24.21
N SER A 227 6.97 -9.94 -23.84
CA SER A 227 7.15 -11.02 -24.79
C SER A 227 5.85 -11.14 -25.60
N LEU A 228 5.98 -11.10 -26.94
CA LEU A 228 4.84 -11.27 -27.83
C LEU A 228 4.00 -12.45 -27.35
N PRO A 229 2.71 -12.26 -27.12
CA PRO A 229 1.92 -13.22 -26.39
C PRO A 229 1.95 -14.59 -27.06
N MET A 230 2.45 -15.58 -26.33
CA MET A 230 2.23 -16.97 -26.72
C MET A 230 0.72 -17.16 -26.88
N ARG A 231 0.30 -17.68 -28.02
CA ARG A 231 -1.12 -18.02 -28.27
C ARG A 231 -1.63 -18.82 -27.06
N ASN A 232 -2.72 -18.34 -26.45
CA ASN A 232 -3.46 -18.97 -25.35
C ASN A 232 -2.86 -18.83 -23.92
N VAL A 233 -1.90 -17.97 -23.68
CA VAL A 233 -1.45 -17.63 -22.32
C VAL A 233 -1.80 -16.17 -22.01
N PHE A 234 -2.47 -15.94 -20.89
CA PHE A 234 -2.81 -14.61 -20.37
C PHE A 234 -2.13 -14.44 -19.02
N PRO A 235 -0.97 -13.76 -18.97
CA PRO A 235 -0.27 -13.50 -17.71
C PRO A 235 -1.15 -12.73 -16.75
N GLY A 236 -1.16 -13.11 -15.47
CA GLY A 236 -1.98 -12.44 -14.47
C GLY A 236 -3.49 -12.67 -14.57
N SER A 237 -3.94 -13.63 -15.41
CA SER A 237 -5.36 -13.94 -15.52
C SER A 237 -5.94 -14.50 -14.24
N ILE A 238 -7.17 -14.10 -13.92
CA ILE A 238 -7.94 -14.67 -12.82
C ILE A 238 -8.97 -15.63 -13.38
N ARG A 239 -8.93 -16.88 -12.93
CA ARG A 239 -9.99 -17.84 -13.25
C ARG A 239 -11.23 -17.53 -12.40
N LEU A 240 -12.37 -17.28 -13.07
CA LEU A 240 -13.65 -17.01 -12.42
C LEU A 240 -14.44 -18.32 -12.21
N PHE A 241 -15.12 -18.77 -13.25
CA PHE A 241 -15.96 -19.96 -13.27
C PHE A 241 -15.71 -20.76 -14.54
N GLY A 242 -15.65 -22.09 -14.43
CA GLY A 242 -15.43 -22.94 -15.59
C GLY A 242 -14.17 -22.58 -16.37
N ASP A 243 -14.32 -22.13 -17.60
CA ASP A 243 -13.28 -21.68 -18.51
C ASP A 243 -13.18 -20.15 -18.64
N LEU A 244 -14.00 -19.39 -17.89
CA LEU A 244 -13.95 -17.93 -17.91
C LEU A 244 -12.75 -17.39 -17.15
N LEU A 245 -12.02 -16.52 -17.81
CA LEU A 245 -10.90 -15.75 -17.28
C LEU A 245 -11.24 -14.27 -17.26
N LEU A 246 -10.74 -13.57 -16.26
CA LEU A 246 -10.64 -12.13 -16.20
C LEU A 246 -9.18 -11.76 -16.49
N VAL A 247 -8.95 -10.90 -17.48
CA VAL A 247 -7.61 -10.59 -17.98
C VAL A 247 -7.42 -9.10 -18.18
N GLU A 248 -6.17 -8.67 -18.13
CA GLU A 248 -5.70 -7.35 -18.53
C GLU A 248 -5.05 -7.44 -19.91
N LEU A 249 -5.50 -6.57 -20.81
CA LEU A 249 -5.01 -6.49 -22.19
C LEU A 249 -4.47 -5.08 -22.44
N PRO A 250 -3.15 -4.87 -22.34
CA PRO A 250 -2.53 -3.60 -22.69
C PRO A 250 -2.75 -3.27 -24.17
N ILE A 251 -3.02 -2.01 -24.48
CA ILE A 251 -3.14 -1.52 -25.85
C ILE A 251 -1.75 -1.11 -26.36
N TYR A 252 -1.26 -1.86 -27.32
CA TYR A 252 0.06 -1.59 -27.91
C TYR A 252 -0.01 -0.43 -28.89
N PRO A 253 1.08 0.34 -29.08
CA PRO A 253 1.14 1.40 -30.06
C PRO A 253 0.83 0.88 -31.49
N GLY A 254 -0.08 1.54 -32.18
CA GLY A 254 -0.55 1.14 -33.51
C GLY A 254 -1.57 0.00 -33.51
N ALA A 255 -2.17 -0.32 -32.35
CA ALA A 255 -3.26 -1.28 -32.27
C ALA A 255 -4.51 -0.79 -33.04
N GLU A 256 -5.23 -1.71 -33.66
CA GLU A 256 -6.46 -1.42 -34.42
C GLU A 256 -7.55 -0.81 -33.54
N LEU A 257 -7.55 -1.14 -32.25
CA LEU A 257 -8.52 -0.62 -31.29
C LEU A 257 -8.34 0.86 -30.94
N ILE A 258 -7.22 1.48 -31.26
CA ILE A 258 -6.99 2.90 -30.90
C ILE A 258 -7.93 3.78 -31.71
N GLY A 259 -8.78 4.54 -31.01
CA GLY A 259 -9.80 5.39 -31.61
C GLY A 259 -11.16 4.73 -31.79
N GLU A 260 -11.26 3.42 -31.63
CA GLU A 260 -12.54 2.69 -31.70
C GLU A 260 -13.36 2.86 -30.42
N LYS A 261 -14.69 2.77 -30.54
CA LYS A 261 -15.61 2.78 -29.40
C LYS A 261 -15.71 1.41 -28.74
N LEU A 262 -15.86 1.40 -27.43
CA LEU A 262 -15.96 0.13 -26.66
C LEU A 262 -17.15 -0.75 -27.10
N GLU A 263 -18.27 -0.17 -27.52
CA GLU A 263 -19.42 -0.93 -28.05
C GLU A 263 -19.07 -1.71 -29.33
N GLU A 264 -18.15 -1.20 -30.13
CA GLU A 264 -17.73 -1.83 -31.38
C GLU A 264 -16.80 -3.03 -31.11
N ILE A 265 -16.01 -2.98 -30.04
CA ILE A 265 -15.08 -4.05 -29.64
C ILE A 265 -15.85 -5.30 -29.16
N GLY A 266 -16.91 -5.12 -28.36
CA GLY A 266 -17.68 -6.22 -27.77
C GLY A 266 -18.62 -6.90 -28.78
N ILE A 267 -19.04 -6.19 -29.82
CA ILE A 267 -20.08 -6.62 -30.77
C ILE A 267 -19.50 -7.40 -31.95
N ASN A 268 -18.25 -7.22 -32.31
CA ASN A 268 -17.60 -7.86 -33.44
C ASN A 268 -17.38 -9.39 -33.32
N GLY A 269 -18.26 -10.08 -32.57
CA GLY A 269 -18.37 -11.53 -32.59
C GLY A 269 -17.43 -12.31 -31.69
N SER A 270 -16.61 -11.64 -30.84
CA SER A 270 -15.71 -12.34 -29.91
C SER A 270 -16.47 -13.01 -28.76
N GLY A 271 -17.62 -12.46 -28.33
CA GLY A 271 -18.37 -12.92 -27.16
C GLY A 271 -17.69 -12.68 -25.82
N ALA A 272 -16.52 -12.03 -25.81
CA ALA A 272 -15.89 -11.55 -24.57
C ALA A 272 -16.51 -10.22 -24.15
N GLY A 273 -16.44 -9.90 -22.86
CA GLY A 273 -16.98 -8.67 -22.30
C GLY A 273 -15.89 -7.74 -21.76
N ILE A 274 -16.00 -6.44 -22.05
CA ILE A 274 -15.15 -5.43 -21.43
C ILE A 274 -15.76 -5.03 -20.08
N VAL A 275 -14.98 -5.22 -19.02
CA VAL A 275 -15.37 -4.96 -17.62
C VAL A 275 -15.01 -3.54 -17.21
N GLY A 276 -13.88 -3.05 -17.70
CA GLY A 276 -13.35 -1.75 -17.39
C GLY A 276 -12.19 -1.37 -18.30
N ILE A 277 -11.73 -0.15 -18.18
CA ILE A 277 -10.57 0.37 -18.89
C ILE A 277 -9.71 1.21 -17.96
N TRP A 278 -8.44 0.97 -17.98
CA TRP A 278 -7.44 1.85 -17.39
C TRP A 278 -7.01 2.88 -18.42
N GLN A 279 -7.13 4.15 -18.09
CA GLN A 279 -6.64 5.24 -18.91
C GLN A 279 -5.75 6.15 -18.06
N ARG A 280 -4.49 6.27 -18.44
CA ARG A 280 -3.50 7.10 -17.71
C ARG A 280 -3.42 6.81 -16.21
N GLY A 281 -3.55 5.56 -15.80
CA GLY A 281 -3.50 5.14 -14.41
C GLY A 281 -4.80 5.32 -13.62
N VAL A 282 -5.88 5.77 -14.25
CA VAL A 282 -7.21 5.85 -13.63
C VAL A 282 -8.08 4.73 -14.17
N PHE A 283 -8.68 3.96 -13.27
CA PHE A 283 -9.63 2.91 -13.62
C PHE A 283 -11.02 3.47 -13.84
N HIS A 284 -11.60 3.18 -14.99
CA HIS A 284 -12.98 3.49 -15.34
C HIS A 284 -13.79 2.20 -15.29
N PRO A 285 -14.47 1.89 -14.16
CA PRO A 285 -15.37 0.76 -14.08
C PRO A 285 -16.59 1.06 -14.93
N THR A 286 -17.03 0.10 -15.70
CA THR A 286 -18.22 0.24 -16.55
C THR A 286 -18.10 1.42 -17.54
N PRO A 287 -17.07 1.40 -18.41
CA PRO A 287 -16.94 2.46 -19.40
C PRO A 287 -18.21 2.52 -20.27
N GLY A 288 -18.59 3.73 -20.65
CA GLY A 288 -19.75 3.95 -21.52
C GLY A 288 -19.55 3.30 -22.88
N PRO A 289 -20.64 2.92 -23.60
CA PRO A 289 -20.54 2.33 -24.93
C PRO A 289 -19.81 3.24 -25.91
N ASP A 290 -19.98 4.55 -25.78
CA ASP A 290 -19.35 5.59 -26.61
C ASP A 290 -17.90 5.92 -26.22
N GLU A 291 -17.36 5.32 -25.15
CA GLU A 291 -16.00 5.60 -24.71
C GLU A 291 -14.99 5.05 -25.70
N THR A 292 -14.04 5.89 -26.12
CA THR A 292 -13.02 5.53 -27.11
C THR A 292 -11.76 5.00 -26.45
N VAL A 293 -11.20 3.92 -27.01
CA VAL A 293 -9.93 3.37 -26.59
C VAL A 293 -8.80 4.32 -26.98
N GLN A 294 -8.01 4.75 -26.00
CA GLN A 294 -6.84 5.61 -26.20
C GLN A 294 -5.56 4.77 -26.24
N SER A 295 -4.51 5.31 -26.82
CA SER A 295 -3.15 4.82 -26.57
C SER A 295 -2.86 4.87 -25.07
N ASN A 296 -2.03 3.98 -24.55
CA ASN A 296 -1.70 3.88 -23.12
C ASN A 296 -2.90 3.47 -22.24
N SER A 297 -3.84 2.74 -22.82
CA SER A 297 -4.94 2.11 -22.09
C SER A 297 -4.67 0.63 -21.83
N VAL A 298 -5.29 0.10 -20.78
CA VAL A 298 -5.32 -1.35 -20.51
C VAL A 298 -6.78 -1.75 -20.40
N LEU A 299 -7.24 -2.65 -21.25
CA LEU A 299 -8.60 -3.20 -21.18
C LEU A 299 -8.65 -4.29 -20.12
N MET A 300 -9.68 -4.28 -19.31
CA MET A 300 -10.05 -5.39 -18.46
C MET A 300 -11.19 -6.17 -19.13
N ALA A 301 -10.92 -7.41 -19.52
CA ALA A 301 -11.85 -8.23 -20.27
C ALA A 301 -12.17 -9.56 -19.57
N VAL A 302 -13.38 -10.07 -19.75
CA VAL A 302 -13.82 -11.37 -19.26
C VAL A 302 -14.29 -12.23 -20.43
N GLY A 303 -13.88 -13.49 -20.46
CA GLY A 303 -14.26 -14.44 -21.49
C GLY A 303 -13.51 -15.76 -21.37
N ASN A 304 -13.77 -16.69 -22.29
CA ASN A 304 -12.92 -17.87 -22.41
C ASN A 304 -11.64 -17.55 -23.22
N VAL A 305 -10.70 -18.50 -23.27
CA VAL A 305 -9.40 -18.31 -23.93
C VAL A 305 -9.53 -17.89 -25.40
N GLU A 306 -10.49 -18.46 -26.15
CA GLU A 306 -10.69 -18.15 -27.57
C GLU A 306 -11.23 -16.72 -27.75
N GLN A 307 -12.23 -16.35 -26.96
CA GLN A 307 -12.84 -15.03 -26.95
C GLN A 307 -11.83 -13.93 -26.60
N LEU A 308 -11.05 -14.16 -25.54
CA LEU A 308 -10.02 -13.24 -25.09
C LEU A 308 -8.85 -13.13 -26.09
N SER A 309 -8.51 -14.24 -26.78
CA SER A 309 -7.48 -14.20 -27.83
C SER A 309 -7.88 -13.32 -29.01
N ALA A 310 -9.17 -13.33 -29.40
CA ALA A 310 -9.66 -12.46 -30.46
C ALA A 310 -9.53 -10.96 -30.09
N ILE A 311 -9.89 -10.58 -28.86
CA ILE A 311 -9.70 -9.18 -28.41
C ILE A 311 -8.22 -8.85 -28.32
N ARG A 312 -7.40 -9.73 -27.75
CA ARG A 312 -5.95 -9.51 -27.63
C ARG A 312 -5.31 -9.23 -28.99
N ASP A 313 -5.67 -9.99 -30.03
CA ASP A 313 -5.11 -9.79 -31.35
C ASP A 313 -5.39 -8.38 -31.89
N LEU A 314 -6.53 -7.77 -31.55
CA LEU A 314 -6.85 -6.37 -31.84
C LEU A 314 -6.08 -5.35 -30.98
N THR A 315 -5.62 -5.75 -29.77
CA THR A 315 -4.79 -4.88 -28.92
C THR A 315 -3.34 -4.82 -29.37
N LEU A 316 -2.90 -5.82 -30.15
CA LEU A 316 -1.55 -5.90 -30.68
C LEU A 316 -1.46 -5.03 -31.93
N GLY A 317 -0.71 -3.96 -31.91
CA GLY A 317 -0.45 -3.17 -33.12
C GLY A 317 0.22 -4.00 -34.23
N THR A 318 0.48 -3.35 -35.36
CA THR A 318 1.29 -3.94 -36.43
C THR A 318 2.59 -4.48 -35.84
N ARG A 319 2.76 -5.80 -35.94
CA ARG A 319 3.87 -6.55 -35.37
C ARG A 319 5.17 -5.96 -35.88
N ARG A 320 5.88 -5.21 -35.06
CA ARG A 320 7.23 -4.75 -35.35
C ARG A 320 8.20 -5.81 -34.83
N GLU A 321 9.00 -6.39 -35.71
CA GLU A 321 10.20 -7.12 -35.31
C GLU A 321 11.25 -6.09 -34.89
N GLY A 322 11.79 -6.19 -33.69
CA GLY A 322 12.79 -5.24 -33.19
C GLY A 322 13.30 -5.59 -31.81
N ALA A 323 14.32 -4.84 -31.39
CA ALA A 323 14.98 -5.08 -30.12
C ALA A 323 14.12 -4.67 -28.92
N GLN A 324 14.23 -5.44 -27.83
CA GLN A 324 13.76 -5.06 -26.49
C GLN A 324 14.92 -4.38 -25.76
N LEU A 325 14.69 -3.19 -25.21
CA LEU A 325 15.69 -2.43 -24.48
C LEU A 325 15.33 -2.39 -23.00
N ILE A 326 16.20 -2.91 -22.13
CA ILE A 326 16.05 -2.89 -20.68
C ILE A 326 16.92 -1.78 -20.09
N LEU A 327 16.31 -0.82 -19.41
CA LEU A 327 16.98 0.27 -18.70
C LEU A 327 17.08 -0.09 -17.22
N GLY A 328 18.27 -0.48 -16.78
CA GLY A 328 18.56 -0.94 -15.42
C GLY A 328 18.58 -2.47 -15.27
N TYR A 329 19.73 -3.02 -14.90
CA TYR A 329 19.96 -4.45 -14.66
C TYR A 329 20.09 -4.79 -13.19
N GLY A 330 19.12 -4.29 -12.38
CA GLY A 330 18.91 -4.71 -10.99
C GLY A 330 18.21 -6.07 -10.92
N ASP A 331 17.70 -6.45 -9.74
CA ASP A 331 17.06 -7.77 -9.55
C ASP A 331 15.87 -7.99 -10.49
N VAL A 332 15.01 -6.96 -10.65
CA VAL A 332 13.87 -7.03 -11.57
C VAL A 332 14.34 -7.08 -13.03
N GLY A 333 15.25 -6.19 -13.43
CA GLY A 333 15.76 -6.14 -14.81
C GLY A 333 16.47 -7.43 -15.23
N ARG A 334 17.22 -8.05 -14.31
CA ARG A 334 17.86 -9.37 -14.52
C ARG A 334 16.82 -10.45 -14.77
N GLN A 335 15.77 -10.50 -13.95
CA GLN A 335 14.70 -11.48 -14.12
C GLN A 335 13.95 -11.26 -15.43
N VAL A 336 13.66 -10.01 -15.79
CA VAL A 336 13.04 -9.67 -17.09
C VAL A 336 13.91 -10.17 -18.23
N ALA A 337 15.20 -9.88 -18.21
CA ALA A 337 16.14 -10.31 -19.28
C ALA A 337 16.19 -11.84 -19.41
N THR A 338 16.24 -12.55 -18.28
CA THR A 338 16.26 -14.02 -18.24
C THR A 338 14.99 -14.60 -18.86
N VAL A 339 13.81 -14.14 -18.44
CA VAL A 339 12.53 -14.67 -18.94
C VAL A 339 12.33 -14.32 -20.42
N LEU A 340 12.71 -13.11 -20.86
CA LEU A 340 12.68 -12.75 -22.29
C LEU A 340 13.57 -13.67 -23.12
N SER A 341 14.76 -13.99 -22.63
CA SER A 341 15.69 -14.92 -23.28
C SER A 341 15.13 -16.33 -23.37
N ASP A 342 14.49 -16.82 -22.31
CA ASP A 342 13.80 -18.12 -22.28
C ASP A 342 12.65 -18.17 -23.31
N CYS A 343 12.00 -17.02 -23.57
CA CYS A 343 11.00 -16.85 -24.62
C CYS A 343 11.58 -16.62 -26.03
N GLY A 344 12.91 -16.69 -26.20
CA GLY A 344 13.58 -16.56 -27.50
C GLY A 344 13.86 -15.10 -27.91
N THR A 345 13.71 -14.13 -27.01
CA THR A 345 14.00 -12.72 -27.27
C THR A 345 15.27 -12.28 -26.54
N THR A 346 16.29 -11.84 -27.25
CA THR A 346 17.52 -11.34 -26.64
C THR A 346 17.42 -9.83 -26.44
N PRO A 347 17.26 -9.34 -25.20
CA PRO A 347 17.20 -7.91 -24.94
C PRO A 347 18.58 -7.25 -24.98
N THR A 348 18.61 -5.94 -25.29
CA THR A 348 19.79 -5.09 -25.06
C THR A 348 19.62 -4.42 -23.69
N ILE A 349 20.71 -4.31 -22.93
CA ILE A 349 20.70 -3.77 -21.57
C ILE A 349 21.48 -2.47 -21.52
N LEU A 350 20.90 -1.43 -20.91
CA LEU A 350 21.58 -0.19 -20.55
C LEU A 350 21.65 -0.11 -19.02
N ASP A 351 22.87 -0.08 -18.48
CA ASP A 351 23.12 0.09 -17.04
C ASP A 351 24.37 0.93 -16.81
N THR A 352 24.45 1.61 -15.69
CA THR A 352 25.63 2.43 -15.33
C THR A 352 26.85 1.58 -14.96
N ARG A 353 26.66 0.31 -14.67
CA ARG A 353 27.72 -0.65 -14.30
C ARG A 353 28.25 -1.38 -15.53
N ASP A 354 29.52 -1.77 -15.46
CA ASP A 354 30.08 -2.74 -16.41
C ASP A 354 29.49 -4.13 -16.14
N LEU A 355 28.83 -4.68 -17.14
CA LEU A 355 28.10 -5.95 -17.08
C LEU A 355 28.71 -6.98 -18.07
N SER A 356 30.00 -6.92 -18.35
CA SER A 356 30.69 -7.73 -19.38
C SER A 356 30.49 -9.25 -19.25
N GLU A 357 30.06 -9.76 -18.09
CA GLU A 357 29.87 -11.19 -17.81
C GLU A 357 28.41 -11.71 -17.89
N ILE A 358 27.44 -10.86 -18.29
CA ILE A 358 26.01 -11.23 -18.16
C ILE A 358 25.43 -12.07 -19.31
N GLY A 359 26.16 -12.23 -20.40
CA GLY A 359 25.69 -13.00 -21.59
C GLY A 359 24.64 -12.29 -22.44
N PHE A 360 24.32 -11.03 -22.19
CA PHE A 360 23.42 -10.17 -22.97
C PHE A 360 24.17 -9.01 -23.62
N PRO A 361 23.77 -8.53 -24.82
CA PRO A 361 24.22 -7.25 -25.32
C PRO A 361 24.00 -6.15 -24.29
N HIS A 362 25.04 -5.39 -23.95
CA HIS A 362 24.91 -4.34 -22.94
C HIS A 362 25.71 -3.09 -23.33
N ILE A 363 25.26 -1.98 -22.82
CA ILE A 363 25.85 -0.65 -22.98
C ILE A 363 26.00 -0.04 -21.60
N ILE A 364 27.17 0.48 -21.29
CA ILE A 364 27.44 1.22 -20.08
C ILE A 364 26.97 2.65 -20.29
N GLY A 365 25.94 3.07 -19.55
CA GLY A 365 25.36 4.40 -19.70
C GLY A 365 24.26 4.68 -18.71
N ASN A 366 23.78 5.91 -18.71
CA ASN A 366 22.72 6.40 -17.83
C ASN A 366 21.40 6.49 -18.58
N ALA A 367 20.38 5.81 -18.09
CA ALA A 367 19.02 5.83 -18.64
C ALA A 367 18.36 7.23 -18.67
N THR A 368 18.90 8.19 -17.92
CA THR A 368 18.47 9.59 -17.94
C THR A 368 19.28 10.49 -18.89
N ALA A 369 20.21 9.91 -19.65
CA ALA A 369 21.02 10.62 -20.65
C ALA A 369 20.55 10.28 -22.06
N GLU A 370 20.15 11.28 -22.84
CA GLU A 370 19.65 11.10 -24.22
C GLU A 370 20.69 10.42 -25.13
N ALA A 371 21.96 10.82 -24.99
CA ALA A 371 23.05 10.26 -25.81
C ALA A 371 23.21 8.75 -25.58
N ASP A 372 23.10 8.29 -24.31
CA ASP A 372 23.25 6.89 -23.95
C ASP A 372 22.05 6.06 -24.43
N LEU A 373 20.84 6.61 -24.37
CA LEU A 373 19.64 5.99 -24.93
C LEU A 373 19.74 5.84 -26.47
N LEU A 374 20.27 6.86 -27.16
CA LEU A 374 20.50 6.79 -28.60
C LEU A 374 21.55 5.73 -28.95
N GLN A 375 22.64 5.65 -28.18
CA GLN A 375 23.64 4.61 -28.33
C GLN A 375 23.08 3.21 -28.07
N ALA A 376 22.11 3.10 -27.13
CA ALA A 376 21.43 1.84 -26.82
C ALA A 376 20.39 1.42 -27.89
N GLY A 377 20.19 2.21 -28.95
CA GLY A 377 19.28 1.87 -30.03
C GLY A 377 17.80 2.12 -29.71
N ILE A 378 17.49 3.12 -28.89
CA ILE A 378 16.10 3.39 -28.48
C ILE A 378 15.16 3.69 -29.64
N LYS A 379 15.67 4.26 -30.75
CA LYS A 379 14.86 4.61 -31.93
C LYS A 379 14.30 3.40 -32.65
N GLU A 380 15.03 2.30 -32.63
CA GLU A 380 14.71 1.02 -33.27
C GLU A 380 14.04 0.04 -32.30
N ALA A 381 14.00 0.37 -30.99
CA ALA A 381 13.42 -0.50 -29.99
C ALA A 381 11.89 -0.59 -30.16
N VAL A 382 11.35 -1.80 -30.15
CA VAL A 382 9.90 -2.05 -30.13
C VAL A 382 9.33 -2.04 -28.71
N GLY A 383 10.15 -2.39 -27.72
CA GLY A 383 9.81 -2.32 -26.31
C GLY A 383 10.95 -1.68 -25.50
N VAL A 384 10.56 -0.82 -24.57
CA VAL A 384 11.49 -0.17 -23.63
C VAL A 384 11.02 -0.49 -22.21
N LEU A 385 11.86 -1.22 -21.48
CA LEU A 385 11.54 -1.76 -20.15
C LEU A 385 12.38 -1.02 -19.12
N ILE A 386 11.75 -0.10 -18.38
CA ILE A 386 12.42 0.80 -17.43
C ILE A 386 12.36 0.18 -16.04
N MET A 387 13.46 -0.46 -15.61
CA MET A 387 13.57 -1.25 -14.37
C MET A 387 14.45 -0.56 -13.32
N LEU A 388 14.38 0.76 -13.25
CA LEU A 388 15.19 1.58 -12.35
C LEU A 388 14.71 1.51 -10.90
N ASN A 389 15.61 1.73 -9.95
CA ASN A 389 15.30 1.70 -8.52
C ASN A 389 14.72 3.02 -8.00
N GLN A 390 14.98 4.14 -8.69
CA GLN A 390 14.48 5.46 -8.31
C GLN A 390 13.32 5.85 -9.23
N ASP A 391 12.15 6.14 -8.65
CA ASP A 391 10.96 6.50 -9.43
C ASP A 391 11.13 7.83 -10.18
N SER A 392 11.92 8.78 -9.63
CA SER A 392 12.28 10.03 -10.33
C SER A 392 13.03 9.77 -11.64
N ASP A 393 14.00 8.86 -11.60
CA ASP A 393 14.78 8.49 -12.78
C ASP A 393 13.93 7.72 -13.78
N ALA A 394 13.03 6.86 -13.28
CA ALA A 394 12.08 6.12 -14.11
C ALA A 394 11.11 7.07 -14.85
N ILE A 395 10.57 8.10 -14.17
CA ILE A 395 9.73 9.13 -14.79
C ILE A 395 10.50 9.86 -15.88
N TYR A 396 11.75 10.30 -15.60
CA TYR A 396 12.54 11.05 -16.57
C TYR A 396 12.95 10.18 -17.76
N ALA A 397 13.38 8.94 -17.52
CA ALA A 397 13.68 7.98 -18.58
C ALA A 397 12.45 7.68 -19.44
N THR A 398 11.25 7.64 -18.86
CA THR A 398 9.98 7.46 -19.60
C THR A 398 9.71 8.64 -20.55
N LEU A 399 9.89 9.89 -20.07
CA LEU A 399 9.75 11.08 -20.90
C LEU A 399 10.73 11.07 -22.09
N LEU A 400 11.99 10.74 -21.82
CA LEU A 400 13.02 10.63 -22.87
C LEU A 400 12.68 9.50 -23.87
N ALA A 401 12.30 8.31 -23.37
CA ALA A 401 11.95 7.17 -24.22
C ALA A 401 10.81 7.52 -25.17
N LYS A 402 9.74 8.14 -24.68
CA LYS A 402 8.58 8.52 -25.51
C LYS A 402 8.90 9.69 -26.45
N ASN A 403 9.77 10.60 -26.06
CA ASN A 403 10.23 11.67 -26.93
C ASN A 403 11.08 11.13 -28.10
N LEU A 404 12.01 10.21 -27.83
CA LEU A 404 12.91 9.64 -28.81
C LEU A 404 12.24 8.57 -29.71
N ASN A 405 11.29 7.82 -29.13
CA ASN A 405 10.54 6.78 -29.84
C ASN A 405 9.11 6.66 -29.29
N SER A 406 8.19 7.46 -29.83
CA SER A 406 6.77 7.47 -29.43
C SER A 406 6.04 6.14 -29.73
N GLN A 407 6.62 5.31 -30.62
CA GLN A 407 6.04 4.05 -31.07
C GLN A 407 6.55 2.83 -30.27
N ALA A 408 7.52 3.02 -29.37
CA ALA A 408 7.94 1.95 -28.48
C ALA A 408 6.87 1.67 -27.42
N PHE A 409 6.65 0.40 -27.11
CA PHE A 409 5.86 -0.01 -25.97
C PHE A 409 6.70 0.15 -24.69
N VAL A 410 6.35 1.13 -23.86
CA VAL A 410 7.13 1.50 -22.68
C VAL A 410 6.49 0.92 -21.43
N VAL A 411 7.18 -0.04 -20.80
CA VAL A 411 6.81 -0.64 -19.53
C VAL A 411 7.72 -0.17 -18.43
N VAL A 412 7.17 0.30 -17.34
CA VAL A 412 7.92 0.93 -16.25
C VAL A 412 7.62 0.26 -14.93
N ARG A 413 8.67 -0.04 -14.16
CA ARG A 413 8.53 -0.44 -12.77
C ARG A 413 8.28 0.79 -11.89
N ALA A 414 7.26 0.74 -11.04
CA ALA A 414 7.05 1.71 -9.97
C ALA A 414 7.40 1.08 -8.61
N ASN A 415 8.09 1.84 -7.76
CA ASN A 415 8.45 1.42 -6.39
C ASN A 415 7.50 2.01 -5.34
N SER A 416 6.69 2.99 -5.71
CA SER A 416 5.62 3.56 -4.89
C SER A 416 4.37 3.78 -5.72
N LEU A 417 3.22 3.76 -5.04
CA LEU A 417 1.92 3.97 -5.66
C LEU A 417 1.77 5.38 -6.23
N ARG A 418 2.21 6.38 -5.48
CA ARG A 418 2.16 7.79 -5.92
C ARG A 418 2.94 8.02 -7.21
N SER A 419 4.01 7.27 -7.43
CA SER A 419 4.84 7.40 -8.62
C SER A 419 4.19 6.77 -9.85
N ALA A 420 3.33 5.76 -9.69
CA ALA A 420 2.68 5.08 -10.81
C ALA A 420 1.85 6.06 -11.66
N GLU A 421 1.06 6.94 -11.05
CA GLU A 421 0.28 7.95 -11.76
C GLU A 421 1.17 8.93 -12.55
N ASN A 422 2.28 9.38 -11.94
CA ASN A 422 3.22 10.28 -12.61
C ASN A 422 3.95 9.59 -13.78
N ILE A 423 4.26 8.31 -13.63
CA ILE A 423 4.87 7.50 -14.70
C ILE A 423 3.91 7.33 -15.88
N TYR A 424 2.62 7.08 -15.63
CA TYR A 424 1.60 7.08 -16.69
C TYR A 424 1.47 8.46 -17.37
N ARG A 425 1.50 9.55 -16.60
CA ARG A 425 1.49 10.92 -17.14
C ARG A 425 2.73 11.23 -17.97
N ALA A 426 3.87 10.61 -17.66
CA ALA A 426 5.10 10.71 -18.46
C ALA A 426 5.00 9.95 -19.79
N GLY A 427 3.95 9.14 -19.98
CA GLY A 427 3.67 8.45 -21.23
C GLY A 427 3.94 6.94 -21.24
N ALA A 428 4.15 6.31 -20.08
CA ALA A 428 4.25 4.86 -20.01
C ALA A 428 2.97 4.19 -20.54
N ASP A 429 3.14 3.10 -21.29
CA ASP A 429 2.02 2.29 -21.78
C ASP A 429 1.53 1.31 -20.71
N TYR A 430 2.45 0.87 -19.86
CA TYR A 430 2.13 0.02 -18.71
C TYR A 430 3.05 0.32 -17.52
N VAL A 431 2.46 0.39 -16.32
CA VAL A 431 3.20 0.58 -15.08
C VAL A 431 3.01 -0.61 -14.15
N ALA A 432 4.10 -1.31 -13.86
CA ALA A 432 4.10 -2.47 -12.97
C ALA A 432 4.56 -2.05 -11.56
N SER A 433 3.64 -2.02 -10.60
CA SER A 433 3.91 -1.63 -9.21
C SER A 433 4.37 -2.82 -8.37
N LEU A 434 5.60 -2.74 -7.84
CA LEU A 434 6.14 -3.78 -6.95
C LEU A 434 5.32 -3.92 -5.64
N PRO A 435 4.95 -2.83 -4.95
CA PRO A 435 4.12 -2.93 -3.75
C PRO A 435 2.78 -3.62 -3.99
N ILE A 436 2.08 -3.28 -5.09
CA ILE A 436 0.79 -3.89 -5.43
C ILE A 436 0.95 -5.38 -5.70
N ALA A 437 1.84 -5.77 -6.60
CA ALA A 437 2.08 -7.16 -6.96
C ALA A 437 2.40 -8.03 -5.74
N ALA A 438 3.31 -7.54 -4.89
CA ALA A 438 3.74 -8.26 -3.70
C ALA A 438 2.63 -8.37 -2.65
N SER A 439 1.90 -7.28 -2.37
CA SER A 439 0.85 -7.28 -1.35
C SER A 439 -0.34 -8.16 -1.74
N HIS A 440 -0.75 -8.16 -3.01
CA HIS A 440 -1.81 -9.02 -3.51
C HIS A 440 -1.45 -10.50 -3.34
N MET A 441 -0.25 -10.88 -3.79
CA MET A 441 0.23 -12.24 -3.66
C MET A 441 0.31 -12.69 -2.19
N LEU A 442 0.90 -11.86 -1.32
CA LEU A 442 1.02 -12.18 0.11
C LEU A 442 -0.35 -12.34 0.76
N ALA A 443 -1.31 -11.44 0.47
CA ALA A 443 -2.65 -11.54 1.01
C ALA A 443 -3.35 -12.85 0.61
N ARG A 444 -3.20 -13.29 -0.64
CA ARG A 444 -3.74 -14.57 -1.12
C ARG A 444 -3.12 -15.77 -0.43
N ILE A 445 -1.78 -15.81 -0.34
CA ILE A 445 -1.09 -16.89 0.35
C ILE A 445 -1.55 -16.99 1.82
N VAL A 446 -1.73 -15.83 2.46
CA VAL A 446 -2.21 -15.74 3.83
C VAL A 446 -3.67 -16.22 3.97
N GLN A 447 -4.49 -16.03 2.94
CA GLN A 447 -5.87 -16.56 2.89
C GLN A 447 -5.93 -18.07 2.60
N GLY A 448 -4.84 -18.66 2.13
CA GLY A 448 -4.78 -20.07 1.74
C GLY A 448 -5.19 -20.34 0.29
N ASP A 449 -5.21 -19.30 -0.53
CA ASP A 449 -5.49 -19.38 -1.97
C ASP A 449 -4.17 -19.38 -2.74
N GLU A 450 -3.80 -20.53 -3.32
CA GLU A 450 -2.50 -20.75 -4.00
C GLU A 450 -2.56 -20.51 -5.53
N GLY A 451 -3.59 -19.81 -6.04
CA GLY A 451 -3.71 -19.51 -7.46
C GLY A 451 -2.62 -18.57 -8.02
N GLU A 452 -2.60 -18.41 -9.36
CA GLU A 452 -1.71 -17.47 -10.07
C GLU A 452 -1.94 -16.00 -9.66
N LEU A 453 -0.98 -15.10 -9.97
CA LEU A 453 -1.05 -13.68 -9.64
C LEU A 453 -2.33 -13.04 -10.20
N ASP A 454 -3.17 -12.51 -9.33
CA ASP A 454 -4.37 -11.75 -9.72
C ASP A 454 -4.03 -10.30 -10.09
N LEU A 455 -5.02 -9.60 -10.67
CA LEU A 455 -4.95 -8.21 -11.11
C LEU A 455 -4.15 -7.29 -10.17
N LEU A 456 -3.25 -6.49 -10.71
CA LEU A 456 -2.24 -5.72 -9.99
C LEU A 456 -2.67 -4.29 -9.60
N TYR A 457 -3.98 -3.99 -9.53
CA TYR A 457 -4.47 -2.64 -9.28
C TYR A 457 -5.16 -2.47 -7.93
N GLU A 458 -4.87 -1.37 -7.24
CA GLU A 458 -5.24 -1.12 -5.84
C GLU A 458 -6.73 -0.93 -5.58
N ASP A 459 -7.43 -0.31 -6.52
CA ASP A 459 -8.80 0.15 -6.28
C ASP A 459 -9.87 -0.85 -6.73
N LEU A 460 -9.46 -2.09 -7.07
CA LEU A 460 -10.37 -3.07 -7.63
C LEU A 460 -10.33 -4.39 -6.87
N GLU A 461 -11.46 -4.78 -6.31
CA GLU A 461 -11.68 -6.07 -5.65
C GLU A 461 -12.62 -6.95 -6.46
N LEU A 462 -12.23 -8.21 -6.65
CA LEU A 462 -13.08 -9.26 -7.17
C LEU A 462 -13.66 -10.07 -6.00
N LYS A 463 -14.98 -10.18 -5.95
CA LYS A 463 -15.67 -11.00 -4.95
C LYS A 463 -16.55 -12.07 -5.60
N ILE A 464 -16.35 -13.31 -5.18
CA ILE A 464 -17.26 -14.42 -5.49
C ILE A 464 -18.37 -14.44 -4.45
N PHE A 465 -19.63 -14.37 -4.91
CA PHE A 465 -20.81 -14.33 -4.06
C PHE A 465 -21.82 -15.42 -4.44
N HIS A 466 -22.15 -16.29 -3.49
CA HIS A 466 -23.14 -17.35 -3.67
C HIS A 466 -24.53 -16.90 -3.26
N VAL A 467 -25.48 -16.96 -4.19
CA VAL A 467 -26.88 -16.55 -3.96
C VAL A 467 -27.64 -17.66 -3.22
N ARG A 468 -27.97 -17.40 -1.96
CA ARG A 468 -28.67 -18.36 -1.07
C ARG A 468 -30.19 -18.36 -1.33
N LYS A 469 -30.88 -19.45 -0.95
CA LYS A 469 -32.34 -19.64 -1.12
C LYS A 469 -33.23 -18.51 -0.60
N ARG A 470 -32.77 -17.72 0.38
CA ARG A 470 -33.51 -16.60 0.97
C ARG A 470 -32.84 -15.24 0.71
N SER A 471 -32.00 -15.16 -0.30
CA SER A 471 -31.37 -13.90 -0.69
C SER A 471 -32.41 -12.91 -1.20
N LYS A 472 -32.29 -11.64 -0.82
CA LYS A 472 -33.12 -10.55 -1.35
C LYS A 472 -32.85 -10.26 -2.84
N MET A 473 -31.87 -10.93 -3.43
CA MET A 473 -31.54 -10.85 -4.87
C MET A 473 -32.36 -11.85 -5.70
N THR A 474 -32.78 -12.96 -5.09
CA THR A 474 -33.50 -14.02 -5.81
C THR A 474 -34.80 -13.52 -6.42
N GLY A 475 -35.03 -13.80 -7.67
CA GLY A 475 -36.22 -13.41 -8.45
C GLY A 475 -36.15 -11.99 -9.02
N LYS A 476 -35.06 -11.26 -8.80
CA LYS A 476 -34.86 -9.92 -9.38
C LYS A 476 -33.91 -9.98 -10.56
N THR A 477 -34.11 -9.09 -11.54
CA THR A 477 -33.14 -8.88 -12.60
C THR A 477 -31.94 -8.09 -12.13
N LEU A 478 -30.83 -8.16 -12.85
CA LEU A 478 -29.65 -7.31 -12.59
C LEU A 478 -29.99 -5.83 -12.75
N ALA A 479 -30.92 -5.48 -13.67
CA ALA A 479 -31.43 -4.12 -13.83
C ALA A 479 -32.17 -3.63 -12.57
N GLU A 480 -33.04 -4.46 -11.96
CA GLU A 480 -33.77 -4.12 -10.74
C GLU A 480 -32.86 -4.01 -9.50
N LEU A 481 -31.78 -4.79 -9.48
CA LEU A 481 -30.78 -4.74 -8.41
C LEU A 481 -29.94 -3.46 -8.47
N ASP A 482 -29.68 -2.98 -9.68
CA ASP A 482 -28.97 -1.74 -9.99
C ASP A 482 -27.69 -1.59 -9.15
N LEU A 483 -26.85 -2.63 -9.18
CA LEU A 483 -25.65 -2.71 -8.33
C LEU A 483 -24.61 -1.61 -8.63
N PRO A 484 -24.41 -1.18 -9.89
CA PRO A 484 -23.48 -0.10 -10.18
C PRO A 484 -23.86 1.22 -9.50
N GLU A 485 -25.10 1.67 -9.62
CA GLU A 485 -25.55 2.94 -9.05
C GLU A 485 -25.70 2.89 -7.52
N ARG A 486 -26.09 1.73 -6.98
CA ARG A 486 -26.34 1.58 -5.53
C ARG A 486 -25.09 1.30 -4.70
N PHE A 487 -24.12 0.61 -5.27
CA PHE A 487 -22.96 0.11 -4.56
C PHE A 487 -21.63 0.35 -5.28
N GLY A 488 -21.62 0.85 -6.50
CA GLY A 488 -20.40 1.01 -7.29
C GLY A 488 -19.79 -0.32 -7.77
N CYS A 489 -20.48 -1.45 -7.65
CA CYS A 489 -19.97 -2.75 -8.06
C CYS A 489 -20.78 -3.35 -9.23
N ARG A 490 -20.14 -4.22 -10.03
CA ARG A 490 -20.74 -4.85 -11.22
C ARG A 490 -20.58 -6.36 -11.19
N VAL A 491 -21.59 -7.09 -11.68
CA VAL A 491 -21.47 -8.53 -11.95
C VAL A 491 -20.74 -8.72 -13.27
N VAL A 492 -19.59 -9.38 -13.22
CA VAL A 492 -18.73 -9.64 -14.39
C VAL A 492 -18.86 -11.06 -14.92
N ALA A 493 -19.30 -12.00 -14.07
CA ALA A 493 -19.65 -13.34 -14.49
C ALA A 493 -20.73 -13.92 -13.59
N LEU A 494 -21.52 -14.84 -14.14
CA LEU A 494 -22.53 -15.61 -13.43
C LEU A 494 -22.35 -17.08 -13.75
N GLU A 495 -22.34 -17.92 -12.73
CA GLU A 495 -22.38 -19.38 -12.86
C GLU A 495 -23.72 -19.90 -12.36
N ARG A 496 -24.40 -20.70 -13.23
CA ARG A 496 -25.66 -21.39 -12.94
C ARG A 496 -25.55 -22.83 -13.35
N MET A 497 -25.71 -23.77 -12.43
CA MET A 497 -25.65 -25.22 -12.71
C MET A 497 -24.39 -25.64 -13.49
N GLY A 498 -23.23 -25.07 -13.16
CA GLY A 498 -21.96 -25.37 -13.83
C GLY A 498 -21.77 -24.73 -15.19
N ARG A 499 -22.68 -23.87 -15.62
CA ARG A 499 -22.55 -23.06 -16.84
C ARG A 499 -22.18 -21.63 -16.46
N ALA A 500 -21.06 -21.17 -16.96
CA ALA A 500 -20.55 -19.84 -16.71
C ALA A 500 -20.92 -18.90 -17.87
N THR A 501 -21.37 -17.69 -17.54
CA THR A 501 -21.74 -16.63 -18.49
C THR A 501 -20.95 -15.39 -18.16
N ALA A 502 -20.18 -14.89 -19.11
CA ALA A 502 -19.46 -13.61 -18.99
C ALA A 502 -20.46 -12.46 -19.20
N LEU A 503 -20.31 -11.38 -18.41
CA LEU A 503 -21.15 -10.18 -18.46
C LEU A 503 -22.64 -10.48 -18.68
N PRO A 504 -23.33 -11.08 -17.69
CA PRO A 504 -24.74 -11.41 -17.87
C PRO A 504 -25.56 -10.16 -18.19
N ASP A 505 -26.55 -10.32 -19.06
CA ASP A 505 -27.44 -9.24 -19.50
C ASP A 505 -28.18 -8.61 -18.30
N ARG A 506 -28.52 -7.32 -18.42
CA ARG A 506 -29.26 -6.57 -17.38
C ARG A 506 -30.62 -7.19 -17.03
N GLU A 507 -31.24 -7.87 -17.99
CA GLU A 507 -32.51 -8.58 -17.81
C GLU A 507 -32.34 -9.98 -17.20
N THR A 508 -31.09 -10.42 -16.93
CA THR A 508 -30.83 -11.71 -16.31
C THR A 508 -31.42 -11.75 -14.91
N VAL A 509 -32.36 -12.66 -14.69
CA VAL A 509 -32.98 -12.92 -13.39
C VAL A 509 -32.00 -13.72 -12.52
N ILE A 510 -31.76 -13.27 -11.32
CA ILE A 510 -30.90 -13.97 -10.34
C ILE A 510 -31.72 -15.08 -9.65
N GLU A 511 -31.18 -16.28 -9.65
CA GLU A 511 -31.79 -17.45 -9.03
C GLU A 511 -31.05 -17.92 -7.79
N SER A 512 -31.75 -18.69 -6.98
CA SER A 512 -31.11 -19.33 -5.81
C SER A 512 -30.14 -20.41 -6.29
N GLY A 513 -28.92 -20.35 -5.81
CA GLY A 513 -27.84 -21.26 -6.20
C GLY A 513 -26.90 -20.68 -7.24
N ASP A 514 -27.23 -19.51 -7.80
CA ASP A 514 -26.28 -18.79 -8.66
C ASP A 514 -25.03 -18.40 -7.90
N THR A 515 -23.90 -18.37 -8.59
CA THR A 515 -22.66 -17.80 -8.11
C THR A 515 -22.32 -16.59 -8.99
N LEU A 516 -22.10 -15.45 -8.35
CA LEU A 516 -21.79 -14.19 -9.02
C LEU A 516 -20.33 -13.83 -8.78
N ALA A 517 -19.64 -13.43 -9.83
CA ALA A 517 -18.36 -12.70 -9.70
C ALA A 517 -18.65 -11.20 -9.77
N LEU A 518 -18.31 -10.48 -8.71
CA LEU A 518 -18.54 -9.05 -8.55
C LEU A 518 -17.21 -8.33 -8.58
N ILE A 519 -17.16 -7.18 -9.25
CA ILE A 519 -16.00 -6.30 -9.26
C ILE A 519 -16.42 -4.90 -8.81
N GLY A 520 -15.57 -4.24 -8.03
CA GLY A 520 -15.81 -2.90 -7.52
C GLY A 520 -14.67 -2.45 -6.60
N SER A 521 -14.73 -1.22 -6.08
CA SER A 521 -13.76 -0.81 -5.06
C SER A 521 -13.96 -1.64 -3.77
N PRO A 522 -12.94 -1.79 -2.92
CA PRO A 522 -13.08 -2.50 -1.64
C PRO A 522 -14.24 -1.96 -0.77
N LYS A 523 -14.46 -0.64 -0.79
CA LYS A 523 -15.59 0.01 -0.08
C LYS A 523 -16.94 -0.40 -0.66
N ASP A 524 -17.03 -0.49 -1.98
CA ASP A 524 -18.26 -0.86 -2.70
C ASP A 524 -18.62 -2.32 -2.46
N ILE A 525 -17.63 -3.20 -2.56
CA ILE A 525 -17.77 -4.63 -2.26
C ILE A 525 -18.15 -4.86 -0.79
N GLU A 526 -17.58 -4.09 0.14
CA GLU A 526 -17.98 -4.15 1.54
C GLU A 526 -19.42 -3.67 1.75
N ALA A 527 -19.83 -2.56 1.11
CA ALA A 527 -21.20 -2.03 1.19
C ALA A 527 -22.21 -3.04 0.65
N PHE A 528 -21.91 -3.68 -0.48
CA PHE A 528 -22.69 -4.79 -1.03
C PHE A 528 -22.79 -5.95 -0.04
N SER A 529 -21.65 -6.37 0.52
CA SER A 529 -21.55 -7.48 1.46
C SER A 529 -22.37 -7.24 2.73
N ARG A 530 -22.32 -6.05 3.29
CA ARG A 530 -23.14 -5.67 4.47
C ARG A 530 -24.62 -5.82 4.22
N LYS A 531 -25.09 -5.62 2.98
CA LYS A 531 -26.53 -5.71 2.64
C LYS A 531 -26.99 -7.12 2.34
N TYR A 532 -26.18 -7.90 1.62
CA TYR A 532 -26.59 -9.20 1.09
C TYR A 532 -25.95 -10.38 1.82
N ASP A 533 -24.85 -10.18 2.56
CA ASP A 533 -24.08 -11.22 3.27
C ASP A 533 -24.30 -11.21 4.80
N LYS A 534 -25.30 -10.46 5.31
CA LYS A 534 -25.57 -10.25 6.75
C LYS A 534 -25.79 -11.51 7.61
N MET A 535 -25.84 -12.71 7.01
CA MET A 535 -25.98 -13.98 7.76
C MET A 535 -24.67 -14.68 8.08
N ASN A 536 -23.51 -14.24 7.56
CA ASN A 536 -22.23 -14.89 7.86
C ASN A 536 -21.72 -14.67 9.29
N SER A 537 -22.10 -13.58 9.95
CA SER A 537 -21.70 -13.32 11.33
C SER A 537 -22.33 -14.29 12.34
N LEU A 538 -23.56 -14.76 12.10
CA LEU A 538 -24.24 -15.72 12.96
C LEU A 538 -23.79 -17.16 12.70
N GLU A 539 -23.57 -17.58 11.46
CA GLU A 539 -23.08 -18.92 11.14
C GLU A 539 -21.60 -19.09 11.53
N THR A 540 -20.78 -18.06 11.42
CA THR A 540 -19.40 -18.08 11.93
C THR A 540 -19.38 -18.18 13.45
N LEU A 541 -20.30 -17.52 14.14
CA LEU A 541 -20.50 -17.67 15.59
C LEU A 541 -20.99 -19.08 15.94
N VAL A 542 -21.92 -19.66 15.20
CA VAL A 542 -22.44 -21.03 15.41
C VAL A 542 -21.37 -22.08 15.05
N LYS A 543 -20.59 -21.95 13.97
CA LYS A 543 -19.46 -22.83 13.66
C LYS A 543 -18.35 -22.76 14.72
N ASN A 544 -18.09 -21.59 15.26
CA ASN A 544 -17.11 -21.44 16.35
C ASN A 544 -17.62 -22.01 17.67
N LEU A 545 -18.92 -21.98 17.92
CA LEU A 545 -19.56 -22.61 19.10
C LEU A 545 -19.63 -24.15 18.96
N THR A 546 -19.91 -24.67 17.76
CA THR A 546 -19.93 -26.11 17.51
C THR A 546 -18.54 -26.75 17.44
N ARG A 547 -17.49 -26.01 17.04
CA ARG A 547 -16.09 -26.46 17.17
C ARG A 547 -15.62 -26.50 18.63
N LYS A 548 -16.07 -25.59 19.48
CA LYS A 548 -15.78 -25.64 20.93
C LYS A 548 -16.48 -26.78 21.66
N GLY A 549 -17.60 -27.30 21.15
CA GLY A 549 -18.32 -28.43 21.71
C GLY A 549 -17.73 -29.82 21.38
N LYS A 550 -16.85 -29.90 20.35
CA LYS A 550 -16.20 -31.17 19.97
C LYS A 550 -14.80 -31.40 20.55
N THR A 551 -14.28 -30.46 21.32
CA THR A 551 -12.98 -30.57 22.03
C THR A 551 -13.14 -30.85 23.53
N MET A 552 -14.37 -31.20 23.97
CA MET A 552 -14.69 -31.58 25.35
C MET A 552 -15.39 -32.97 25.44
N THR A 553 -15.06 -33.86 24.52
CA THR A 553 -15.38 -35.30 24.71
C THR A 553 -14.14 -36.12 24.35
#